data_27cee974693ce71958cb060f6d3c7055
#
_entry.id   27cee974693ce71958cb060f6d3c7055
#
_cell.length_a   1.000
_cell.length_b   1.000
_cell.length_c   1.000
_cell.angle_alpha   90.00
_cell.angle_beta   90.00
_cell.angle_gamma   90.00
#
_symmetry.space_group_name_H-M   'P 1'
#
loop_
_entity.id
_entity.type
_entity.pdbx_description
1 polymer ?
#
loop_
_entity_poly.entity_id
_entity_poly.type
_entity_poly.pdbx_seq_one_letter_code
_entity_poly.pdbx_strand_id
1 'polypeptide(L)'
;MKTLKRSIAIIAISLSGCVTIDKSILLDRSAYPVPMNTVQALIETDTVPEDCQRVAMLHAEGPEIWTNEADMWDKLREETGLLGGNAVQLLFMGGPSWAERLVSDDPDFDASAIALWCPSLL
;
A
#
# COMPACT_ATOMS: atom_id res chain seq x y z
N MET A 1 -1.77 10.03 -38.21
CA MET A 1 -2.71 10.83 -37.41
C MET A 1 -3.39 10.07 -36.28
N LYS A 2 -3.53 8.77 -36.38
CA LYS A 2 -4.09 7.96 -35.28
C LYS A 2 -3.14 7.73 -34.11
N THR A 3 -1.87 8.06 -34.26
CA THR A 3 -0.81 7.83 -33.27
C THR A 3 -0.73 8.89 -32.17
N LEU A 4 -1.35 10.06 -32.37
CA LEU A 4 -1.29 11.16 -31.41
C LEU A 4 -2.18 10.95 -30.17
N LYS A 5 -3.22 10.15 -30.30
CA LYS A 5 -4.17 9.88 -29.20
C LYS A 5 -3.63 8.89 -28.15
N ARG A 6 -2.59 8.14 -28.49
CA ARG A 6 -2.02 7.14 -27.59
C ARG A 6 -1.01 7.70 -26.60
N SER A 7 -0.39 8.83 -26.94
CA SER A 7 0.60 9.46 -26.07
C SER A 7 0.02 10.12 -24.83
N ILE A 8 -1.23 10.57 -24.91
CA ILE A 8 -1.91 11.29 -23.82
C ILE A 8 -2.30 10.34 -22.66
N ALA A 9 -2.65 9.09 -22.98
CA ALA A 9 -3.03 8.10 -21.97
C ALA A 9 -1.85 7.68 -21.08
N ILE A 10 -0.63 7.69 -21.60
CA ILE A 10 0.58 7.31 -20.86
C ILE A 10 0.97 8.38 -19.85
N ILE A 11 0.77 9.65 -20.17
CA ILE A 11 1.07 10.78 -19.28
C ILE A 11 0.13 10.80 -18.07
N ALA A 12 -1.15 10.43 -18.24
CA ALA A 12 -2.11 10.39 -17.15
C ALA A 12 -1.78 9.30 -16.12
N ILE A 13 -1.19 8.19 -16.53
CA ILE A 13 -0.79 7.08 -15.65
C ILE A 13 0.43 7.46 -14.80
N SER A 14 1.38 8.22 -15.36
CA SER A 14 2.60 8.60 -14.66
C SER A 14 2.39 9.63 -13.54
N LEU A 15 1.26 10.32 -13.53
CA LEU A 15 0.93 11.32 -12.51
C LEU A 15 0.30 10.72 -11.24
N SER A 16 -0.07 9.44 -11.24
CA SER A 16 -0.79 8.81 -10.13
C SER A 16 0.10 8.15 -9.07
N GLY A 17 1.43 8.27 -9.17
CA GLY A 17 2.32 7.49 -8.32
C GLY A 17 3.29 8.28 -7.47
N CYS A 18 2.82 8.94 -6.36
CA CYS A 18 3.72 9.48 -5.35
C CYS A 18 4.23 8.42 -4.39
N VAL A 19 3.50 7.32 -4.22
CA VAL A 19 3.84 6.21 -3.33
C VAL A 19 4.14 4.97 -4.16
N THR A 20 5.31 4.38 -3.94
CA THR A 20 5.68 3.11 -4.56
C THR A 20 5.49 1.98 -3.55
N ILE A 21 5.11 0.81 -4.04
CA ILE A 21 4.91 -0.37 -3.21
C ILE A 21 5.73 -1.55 -3.74
N ASP A 22 6.51 -2.14 -2.84
CA ASP A 22 7.14 -3.43 -3.05
C ASP A 22 6.32 -4.49 -2.32
N LYS A 23 6.14 -5.64 -2.94
CA LYS A 23 5.31 -6.71 -2.39
C LYS A 23 5.96 -8.07 -2.58
N SER A 24 5.84 -8.91 -1.55
CA SER A 24 6.20 -10.32 -1.59
C SER A 24 4.95 -11.14 -1.43
N ILE A 25 4.55 -11.85 -2.49
CA ILE A 25 3.31 -12.63 -2.49
C ILE A 25 3.53 -13.94 -1.74
N LEU A 26 2.68 -14.20 -0.75
CA LEU A 26 2.71 -15.43 0.06
C LEU A 26 1.58 -16.38 -0.33
N LEU A 27 0.44 -15.82 -0.73
CA LEU A 27 -0.73 -16.57 -1.17
C LEU A 27 -1.38 -15.80 -2.32
N ASP A 28 -1.43 -16.40 -3.50
CA ASP A 28 -2.01 -15.73 -4.67
C ASP A 28 -3.53 -15.77 -4.62
N ARG A 29 -4.12 -14.62 -4.34
CA ARG A 29 -5.58 -14.39 -4.37
C ARG A 29 -5.97 -13.30 -5.35
N SER A 30 -5.08 -12.93 -6.26
CA SER A 30 -5.31 -11.84 -7.20
C SER A 30 -6.50 -12.06 -8.15
N ALA A 31 -6.97 -13.29 -8.28
CA ALA A 31 -8.19 -13.61 -9.03
C ALA A 31 -9.48 -13.16 -8.31
N TYR A 32 -9.40 -12.78 -7.04
CA TYR A 32 -10.54 -12.39 -6.21
C TYR A 32 -10.29 -11.01 -5.57
N PRO A 33 -10.17 -9.95 -6.38
CA PRO A 33 -9.87 -8.62 -5.84
C PRO A 33 -11.00 -8.13 -4.92
N VAL A 34 -10.59 -7.38 -3.90
CA VAL A 34 -11.49 -6.78 -2.91
C VAL A 34 -11.47 -5.26 -3.10
N PRO A 35 -12.63 -4.59 -3.13
CA PRO A 35 -12.66 -3.13 -3.24
C PRO A 35 -11.90 -2.46 -2.10
N MET A 36 -11.09 -1.46 -2.40
CA MET A 36 -10.26 -0.73 -1.45
C MET A 36 -11.04 -0.24 -0.22
N ASN A 37 -12.24 0.28 -0.42
CA ASN A 37 -13.05 0.83 0.63
C ASN A 37 -13.61 -0.21 1.61
N THR A 38 -13.52 -1.50 1.28
CA THR A 38 -13.93 -2.60 2.15
C THR A 38 -12.74 -3.28 2.85
N VAL A 39 -11.51 -2.88 2.52
CA VAL A 39 -10.31 -3.39 3.18
C VAL A 39 -10.19 -2.71 4.56
N GLN A 40 -10.16 -3.51 5.62
CA GLN A 40 -10.02 -3.01 6.98
C GLN A 40 -8.56 -2.72 7.31
N ALA A 41 -8.32 -1.59 7.97
CA ALA A 41 -7.01 -1.23 8.45
C ALA A 41 -6.88 -1.70 9.92
N LEU A 42 -5.87 -2.51 10.19
CA LEU A 42 -5.58 -3.03 11.53
C LEU A 42 -4.28 -2.42 12.03
N ILE A 43 -4.34 -1.72 13.15
CA ILE A 43 -3.16 -1.12 13.80
C ILE A 43 -2.67 -2.05 14.92
N GLU A 44 -1.54 -1.70 15.56
CA GLU A 44 -0.90 -2.50 16.61
C GLU A 44 -1.84 -2.95 17.73
N THR A 45 -2.80 -2.07 18.12
CA THR A 45 -3.72 -2.35 19.22
C THR A 45 -4.90 -3.23 18.82
N ASP A 46 -5.09 -3.47 17.53
CA ASP A 46 -6.18 -4.29 17.03
C ASP A 46 -5.83 -5.77 17.14
N THR A 47 -6.82 -6.57 17.48
CA THR A 47 -6.68 -8.03 17.49
C THR A 47 -6.90 -8.58 16.09
N VAL A 48 -5.90 -9.30 15.57
CA VAL A 48 -6.01 -9.97 14.28
C VAL A 48 -6.77 -11.28 14.48
N PRO A 49 -7.88 -11.52 13.76
CA PRO A 49 -8.59 -12.79 13.83
C PRO A 49 -7.69 -13.98 13.50
N GLU A 50 -7.91 -15.10 14.16
CA GLU A 50 -7.09 -16.30 13.99
C GLU A 50 -7.25 -16.97 12.62
N ASP A 51 -8.38 -16.72 11.94
CA ASP A 51 -8.66 -17.29 10.63
C ASP A 51 -8.04 -16.54 9.48
N CYS A 52 -7.31 -15.45 9.78
CA CYS A 52 -6.63 -14.66 8.75
C CYS A 52 -5.46 -15.41 8.12
N GLN A 53 -5.39 -15.36 6.80
CA GLN A 53 -4.27 -15.88 6.03
C GLN A 53 -3.42 -14.72 5.52
N ARG A 54 -2.11 -14.87 5.56
CA ARG A 54 -1.19 -13.87 5.01
C ARG A 54 -1.18 -13.97 3.48
N VAL A 55 -1.56 -12.89 2.83
CA VAL A 55 -1.58 -12.82 1.37
C VAL A 55 -0.26 -12.28 0.83
N ALA A 56 0.26 -11.24 1.44
CA ALA A 56 1.51 -10.62 1.00
C ALA A 56 2.14 -9.78 2.11
N MET A 57 3.45 -9.62 2.02
CA MET A 57 4.18 -8.61 2.77
C MET A 57 4.29 -7.37 1.88
N LEU A 58 3.99 -6.21 2.44
CA LEU A 58 3.98 -4.94 1.71
C LEU A 58 4.98 -3.96 2.33
N HIS A 59 5.71 -3.26 1.47
CA HIS A 59 6.53 -2.13 1.87
C HIS A 59 6.23 -0.96 0.93
N ALA A 60 5.73 0.13 1.50
CA ALA A 60 5.37 1.33 0.76
C ALA A 60 6.30 2.46 1.17
N GLU A 61 6.71 3.27 0.20
CA GLU A 61 7.51 4.46 0.46
C GLU A 61 7.16 5.58 -0.52
N GLY A 62 7.33 6.80 -0.07
CA GLY A 62 7.12 7.98 -0.89
C GLY A 62 7.87 9.18 -0.31
N PRO A 63 8.11 10.22 -1.12
CA PRO A 63 8.77 11.43 -0.64
C PRO A 63 8.01 12.07 0.53
N GLU A 64 8.70 12.44 1.60
CA GLU A 64 8.07 13.04 2.78
C GLU A 64 7.24 14.28 2.42
N ILE A 65 7.73 15.10 1.50
CA ILE A 65 7.08 16.34 1.08
C ILE A 65 5.70 16.10 0.46
N TRP A 66 5.54 14.98 -0.26
CA TRP A 66 4.34 14.68 -1.05
C TRP A 66 3.49 13.56 -0.48
N THR A 67 3.93 12.95 0.60
CA THR A 67 3.31 11.75 1.15
C THR A 67 2.92 11.99 2.60
N ASN A 68 1.68 11.76 2.94
CA ASN A 68 1.21 11.78 4.31
C ASN A 68 0.70 10.39 4.72
N GLU A 69 0.30 10.25 5.97
CA GLU A 69 -0.19 8.99 6.52
C GLU A 69 -1.43 8.48 5.79
N ALA A 70 -2.36 9.40 5.43
CA ALA A 70 -3.57 9.02 4.70
C ALA A 70 -3.24 8.45 3.31
N ASP A 71 -2.28 9.02 2.61
CA ASP A 71 -1.83 8.52 1.30
C ASP A 71 -1.25 7.12 1.42
N MET A 72 -0.46 6.87 2.48
CA MET A 72 0.10 5.54 2.75
C MET A 72 -0.99 4.51 3.01
N TRP A 73 -1.96 4.84 3.87
CA TRP A 73 -3.09 3.96 4.14
C TRP A 73 -3.89 3.63 2.89
N ASP A 74 -4.19 4.65 2.08
CA ASP A 74 -4.93 4.47 0.83
C ASP A 74 -4.18 3.53 -0.11
N LYS A 75 -2.87 3.70 -0.24
CA LYS A 75 -2.06 2.85 -1.11
C LYS A 75 -1.96 1.42 -0.60
N LEU A 76 -1.78 1.24 0.71
CA LEU A 76 -1.74 -0.09 1.33
C LEU A 76 -3.07 -0.83 1.17
N ARG A 77 -4.20 -0.13 1.35
CA ARG A 77 -5.54 -0.72 1.19
C ARG A 77 -5.84 -1.06 -0.26
N GLU A 78 -5.49 -0.16 -1.19
CA GLU A 78 -5.64 -0.40 -2.62
C GLU A 78 -4.88 -1.65 -3.05
N GLU A 79 -3.60 -1.73 -2.69
CA GLU A 79 -2.76 -2.86 -3.07
C GLU A 79 -3.23 -4.16 -2.41
N THR A 80 -3.60 -4.11 -1.15
CA THR A 80 -4.17 -5.27 -0.43
C THR A 80 -5.41 -5.79 -1.15
N GLY A 81 -6.31 -4.90 -1.53
CA GLY A 81 -7.53 -5.28 -2.26
C GLY A 81 -7.24 -5.91 -3.61
N LEU A 82 -6.31 -5.35 -4.37
CA LEU A 82 -5.88 -5.90 -5.67
C LEU A 82 -5.30 -7.31 -5.53
N LEU A 83 -4.65 -7.59 -4.42
CA LEU A 83 -4.07 -8.89 -4.12
C LEU A 83 -5.06 -9.89 -3.54
N GLY A 84 -6.31 -9.48 -3.33
CA GLY A 84 -7.39 -10.34 -2.82
C GLY A 84 -7.47 -10.41 -1.29
N GLY A 85 -6.85 -9.47 -0.59
CA GLY A 85 -6.95 -9.32 0.85
C GLY A 85 -8.09 -8.39 1.26
N ASN A 86 -8.70 -8.65 2.41
CA ASN A 86 -9.75 -7.80 2.98
C ASN A 86 -9.34 -7.08 4.27
N ALA A 87 -8.09 -7.25 4.69
CA ALA A 87 -7.53 -6.53 5.81
C ALA A 87 -6.04 -6.26 5.58
N VAL A 88 -5.56 -5.17 6.11
CA VAL A 88 -4.13 -4.84 6.09
C VAL A 88 -3.69 -4.53 7.53
N GLN A 89 -2.72 -5.29 8.00
CA GLN A 89 -2.13 -5.12 9.33
C GLN A 89 -0.88 -4.27 9.23
N LEU A 90 -0.89 -3.12 9.90
CA LEU A 90 0.27 -2.25 9.93
C LEU A 90 1.33 -2.79 10.87
N LEU A 91 2.56 -2.88 10.40
CA LEU A 91 3.73 -3.23 11.22
C LEU A 91 4.50 -1.98 11.61
N PHE A 92 4.64 -1.05 10.68
CA PHE A 92 5.36 0.20 10.88
C PHE A 92 4.85 1.26 9.92
N MET A 93 4.79 2.50 10.38
CA MET A 93 4.54 3.67 9.53
C MET A 93 5.23 4.88 10.17
N GLY A 94 6.03 5.58 9.38
CA GLY A 94 6.67 6.78 9.89
C GLY A 94 7.47 7.53 8.87
N GLY A 95 7.79 8.75 9.23
CA GLY A 95 8.69 9.60 8.47
C GLY A 95 10.15 9.31 8.79
N PRO A 96 11.07 10.00 8.11
CA PRO A 96 12.50 9.84 8.32
C PRO A 96 12.91 10.31 9.72
N SER A 97 13.94 9.67 10.27
CA SER A 97 14.55 10.10 11.52
C SER A 97 15.23 11.46 11.35
N TRP A 98 15.52 12.15 12.46
CA TRP A 98 16.25 13.42 12.41
C TRP A 98 17.63 13.27 11.77
N ALA A 99 18.30 12.13 12.01
CA ALA A 99 19.61 11.84 11.43
C ALA A 99 19.52 11.65 9.91
N GLU A 100 18.51 10.98 9.45
CA GLU A 100 18.24 10.78 8.02
C GLU A 100 17.95 12.10 7.31
N ARG A 101 17.21 13.00 7.95
CA ARG A 101 16.94 14.34 7.42
C ARG A 101 18.18 15.19 7.26
N LEU A 102 19.20 14.98 8.10
CA LEU A 102 20.46 15.71 8.05
C LEU A 102 21.36 15.25 6.91
N VAL A 103 21.30 13.98 6.52
CA VAL A 103 22.22 13.38 5.55
C VAL A 103 21.57 13.09 4.19
N SER A 104 20.27 13.18 4.08
CA SER A 104 19.53 12.90 2.85
C SER A 104 18.83 14.16 2.34
N ASP A 105 19.03 14.46 1.05
CA ASP A 105 18.34 15.55 0.38
C ASP A 105 16.88 15.23 0.09
N ASP A 106 16.50 13.95 0.10
CA ASP A 106 15.17 13.47 -0.27
C ASP A 106 14.73 12.37 0.71
N PRO A 107 14.39 12.73 1.96
CA PRO A 107 13.97 11.75 2.95
C PRO A 107 12.60 11.16 2.60
N ASP A 108 12.45 9.86 2.84
CA ASP A 108 11.24 9.10 2.55
C ASP A 108 10.37 8.90 3.78
N PHE A 109 9.06 8.93 3.54
CA PHE A 109 8.04 8.42 4.45
C PHE A 109 7.77 6.98 4.04
N ASP A 110 7.80 6.03 4.97
CA ASP A 110 7.63 4.62 4.66
C ASP A 110 6.70 3.89 5.61
N ALA A 111 6.20 2.74 5.15
CA ALA A 111 5.34 1.87 5.92
C ALA A 111 5.57 0.42 5.53
N SER A 112 5.49 -0.47 6.51
CA SER A 112 5.51 -1.92 6.31
C SER A 112 4.22 -2.50 6.85
N ALA A 113 3.63 -3.42 6.10
CA ALA A 113 2.34 -4.01 6.43
C ALA A 113 2.22 -5.44 5.90
N ILE A 114 1.22 -6.15 6.40
CA ILE A 114 0.85 -7.48 5.93
C ILE A 114 -0.55 -7.41 5.35
N ALA A 115 -0.70 -7.80 4.07
CA ALA A 115 -2.01 -7.99 3.47
C ALA A 115 -2.58 -9.32 3.96
N LEU A 116 -3.82 -9.30 4.41
CA LEU A 116 -4.49 -10.45 5.02
C LEU A 116 -5.79 -10.76 4.30
N TRP A 117 -6.11 -12.06 4.24
CA TRP A 117 -7.45 -12.53 3.93
C TRP A 117 -8.08 -13.09 5.21
N CYS A 118 -9.12 -12.43 5.69
CA CYS A 118 -9.78 -12.76 6.94
C CYS A 118 -11.27 -13.05 6.69
N PRO A 119 -11.67 -14.32 6.52
CA PRO A 119 -13.08 -14.66 6.27
C PRO A 119 -14.05 -14.14 7.35
N SER A 120 -13.60 -14.07 8.60
CA SER A 120 -14.43 -13.58 9.71
C SER A 120 -14.74 -12.08 9.65
N LEU A 121 -14.03 -11.32 8.82
CA LEU A 121 -14.24 -9.89 8.66
C LEU A 121 -15.19 -9.56 7.47
N LEU A 122 -15.77 -10.55 6.87
CA LEU A 122 -16.73 -10.34 5.76
C LEU A 122 -18.08 -9.84 6.30
#